data_34934dd4b969bba0c1792b3ea8a9b0b1
#
_entry.id   34934dd4b969bba0c1792b3ea8a9b0b1
#
_cell.length_a   1.000
_cell.length_b   1.000
_cell.length_c   1.000
_cell.angle_alpha   90.00
_cell.angle_beta   90.00
_cell.angle_gamma   90.00
#
_symmetry.space_group_name_H-M   'P 1'
#
loop_
_entity.id
_entity.type
_entity.pdbx_description
1 polymer ?
#
loop_
_entity_poly.entity_id
_entity_poly.type
_entity_poly.pdbx_seq_one_letter_code
_entity_poly.pdbx_strand_id
1 'polypeptide(L)'
;LNPLLPRKLQEAVPISSRSDHTWPVTNHARKMLILDGCVQPALAPNINIATARVLDYLGITLIKADRTGCCGAVVYHLNAQSDGLDYMRRNIDAWWPWVQQNNVEAIVVNASGCGVTVKEYGHLLQHDPAYALKAKTISGISRDISEIVYLELEKLKEKFVTQSLPDRQKMKLAFHSPCTLQHGMQIRGVVEEIMCAAGFDLSYVPDAHLCCGSAGTYSILQPQLS
;
A
#
# COMPACT_ATOMS: atom_id res chain seq x y z
N LEU A 1 -9.16 22.65 0.88
CA LEU A 1 -9.59 21.92 2.08
C LEU A 1 -11.10 22.11 2.24
N ASN A 2 -11.83 21.01 2.46
CA ASN A 2 -13.28 21.05 2.56
C ASN A 2 -13.69 21.82 3.83
N PRO A 3 -14.38 22.99 3.71
CA PRO A 3 -14.78 23.80 4.86
C PRO A 3 -15.74 23.10 5.84
N LEU A 4 -16.25 21.93 5.47
CA LEU A 4 -17.13 21.10 6.30
C LEU A 4 -16.39 20.21 7.30
N LEU A 5 -15.05 20.10 7.20
CA LEU A 5 -14.26 19.33 8.17
C LEU A 5 -14.08 20.14 9.47
N PRO A 6 -14.14 19.51 10.65
CA PRO A 6 -13.77 20.14 11.90
C PRO A 6 -12.38 20.76 11.85
N ARG A 7 -12.18 21.92 12.48
CA ARG A 7 -10.93 22.70 12.40
C ARG A 7 -9.68 21.90 12.77
N LYS A 8 -9.78 21.04 13.79
CA LYS A 8 -8.71 20.12 14.21
C LYS A 8 -8.32 19.11 13.13
N LEU A 9 -9.29 18.63 12.32
CA LEU A 9 -9.01 17.75 11.19
C LEU A 9 -8.42 18.51 10.01
N GLN A 10 -8.79 19.78 9.81
CA GLN A 10 -8.17 20.61 8.79
C GLN A 10 -6.69 20.90 9.09
N GLU A 11 -6.34 21.09 10.36
CA GLU A 11 -4.98 21.32 10.84
C GLU A 11 -4.12 20.05 10.80
N ALA A 12 -4.73 18.88 10.98
CA ALA A 12 -4.06 17.57 10.94
C ALA A 12 -3.83 17.04 9.51
N VAL A 13 -4.50 17.63 8.50
CA VAL A 13 -4.29 17.22 7.10
C VAL A 13 -2.96 17.82 6.61
N PRO A 14 -1.96 17.00 6.24
CA PRO A 14 -0.72 17.51 5.68
C PRO A 14 -1.00 18.39 4.47
N ILE A 15 -0.26 19.47 4.32
CA ILE A 15 -0.26 20.23 3.07
C ILE A 15 0.13 19.26 1.97
N SER A 16 -0.78 19.01 1.02
CA SER A 16 -0.56 18.12 -0.10
C SER A 16 0.74 18.53 -0.80
N SER A 17 1.79 17.74 -0.61
CA SER A 17 3.01 17.91 -1.37
C SER A 17 2.71 17.46 -2.80
N ARG A 18 2.37 18.40 -3.68
CA ARG A 18 2.33 18.14 -5.11
C ARG A 18 3.74 17.74 -5.53
N SER A 19 3.94 16.48 -5.84
CA SER A 19 5.18 16.08 -6.48
C SER A 19 5.11 16.48 -7.96
N ASP A 20 6.19 17.03 -8.49
CA ASP A 20 6.34 17.30 -9.94
C ASP A 20 6.48 16.01 -10.76
N HIS A 21 6.34 14.84 -10.10
CA HIS A 21 6.50 13.55 -10.73
C HIS A 21 5.19 13.08 -11.35
N THR A 22 5.30 12.59 -12.58
CA THR A 22 4.19 12.00 -13.35
C THR A 22 4.21 10.47 -13.25
N TRP A 23 3.06 9.86 -13.51
CA TRP A 23 2.94 8.42 -13.64
C TRP A 23 3.75 7.95 -14.85
N PRO A 24 4.56 6.86 -14.73
CA PRO A 24 5.33 6.31 -15.86
C PRO A 24 4.40 5.90 -17.01
N VAL A 25 4.88 6.13 -18.23
CA VAL A 25 4.15 5.77 -19.47
C VAL A 25 4.76 4.55 -20.17
N THR A 26 5.87 4.01 -19.63
CA THR A 26 6.54 2.84 -20.18
C THR A 26 5.66 1.61 -20.09
N ASN A 27 5.66 0.79 -21.14
CA ASN A 27 4.91 -0.46 -21.17
C ASN A 27 5.88 -1.63 -21.17
N HIS A 28 5.98 -2.32 -20.03
CA HIS A 28 6.80 -3.51 -19.84
C HIS A 28 5.99 -4.78 -20.08
N ALA A 29 6.67 -5.91 -20.33
CA ALA A 29 6.04 -7.22 -20.45
C ALA A 29 5.39 -7.66 -19.12
N ARG A 30 6.06 -7.37 -18.01
CA ARG A 30 5.53 -7.63 -16.67
C ARG A 30 4.54 -6.54 -16.26
N LYS A 31 3.39 -6.94 -15.74
CA LYS A 31 2.31 -6.03 -15.37
C LYS A 31 1.76 -6.38 -14.01
N MET A 32 1.46 -5.36 -13.21
CA MET A 32 0.77 -5.50 -11.93
C MET A 32 -0.34 -4.46 -11.82
N LEU A 33 -1.36 -4.76 -11.05
CA LEU A 33 -2.42 -3.81 -10.70
C LEU A 33 -2.06 -3.10 -9.39
N ILE A 34 -2.64 -1.92 -9.15
CA ILE A 34 -2.54 -1.23 -7.86
C ILE A 34 -3.93 -1.07 -7.24
N LEU A 35 -4.01 -1.19 -5.91
CA LEU A 35 -5.09 -0.60 -5.16
C LEU A 35 -4.82 0.91 -5.04
N ASP A 36 -5.58 1.73 -5.76
CA ASP A 36 -5.39 3.18 -5.74
C ASP A 36 -5.61 3.78 -4.35
N GLY A 37 -6.52 3.16 -3.57
CA GLY A 37 -6.84 3.58 -2.22
C GLY A 37 -7.81 4.76 -2.17
N CYS A 38 -8.03 5.29 -0.96
CA CYS A 38 -8.88 6.47 -0.76
C CYS A 38 -8.10 7.66 -0.20
N VAL A 39 -7.07 7.40 0.61
CA VAL A 39 -6.27 8.43 1.27
C VAL A 39 -5.15 8.93 0.36
N GLN A 40 -4.40 8.02 -0.26
CA GLN A 40 -3.26 8.37 -1.09
C GLN A 40 -3.62 9.32 -2.24
N PRO A 41 -4.63 9.04 -3.08
CA PRO A 41 -4.98 9.96 -4.17
C PRO A 41 -5.37 11.36 -3.70
N ALA A 42 -5.97 11.45 -2.51
CA ALA A 42 -6.49 12.71 -1.98
C ALA A 42 -5.44 13.53 -1.22
N LEU A 43 -4.63 12.88 -0.37
CA LEU A 43 -3.75 13.56 0.57
C LEU A 43 -2.26 13.43 0.22
N ALA A 44 -1.85 12.32 -0.40
CA ALA A 44 -0.46 12.03 -0.70
C ALA A 44 -0.31 11.28 -2.05
N PRO A 45 -0.70 11.88 -3.18
CA PRO A 45 -0.68 11.24 -4.50
C PRO A 45 0.72 10.81 -4.93
N ASN A 46 1.76 11.41 -4.37
CA ASN A 46 3.16 11.06 -4.57
C ASN A 46 3.49 9.62 -4.15
N ILE A 47 2.76 9.01 -3.19
CA ILE A 47 2.99 7.63 -2.76
C ILE A 47 2.72 6.64 -3.90
N ASN A 48 1.56 6.75 -4.55
CA ASN A 48 1.21 5.87 -5.67
C ASN A 48 2.12 6.13 -6.88
N ILE A 49 2.50 7.39 -7.12
CA ILE A 49 3.44 7.75 -8.19
C ILE A 49 4.83 7.17 -7.91
N ALA A 50 5.32 7.26 -6.67
CA ALA A 50 6.60 6.67 -6.28
C ALA A 50 6.59 5.14 -6.45
N THR A 51 5.49 4.48 -6.03
CA THR A 51 5.28 3.04 -6.24
C THR A 51 5.39 2.69 -7.72
N ALA A 52 4.69 3.43 -8.59
CA ALA A 52 4.74 3.20 -10.03
C ALA A 52 6.16 3.39 -10.60
N ARG A 53 6.87 4.42 -10.17
CA ARG A 53 8.24 4.70 -10.64
C ARG A 53 9.24 3.64 -10.21
N VAL A 54 9.13 3.13 -8.98
CA VAL A 54 10.00 2.04 -8.50
C VAL A 54 9.75 0.78 -9.32
N LEU A 55 8.50 0.44 -9.58
CA LEU A 55 8.15 -0.74 -10.37
C LEU A 55 8.54 -0.58 -11.85
N ASP A 56 8.35 0.61 -12.44
CA ASP A 56 8.81 0.92 -13.79
C ASP A 56 10.33 0.74 -13.91
N TYR A 57 11.08 1.21 -12.92
CA TYR A 57 12.53 1.01 -12.85
C TYR A 57 12.95 -0.47 -12.78
N LEU A 58 12.10 -1.32 -12.21
CA LEU A 58 12.27 -2.77 -12.14
C LEU A 58 11.78 -3.51 -13.40
N GLY A 59 11.26 -2.79 -14.39
CA GLY A 59 10.72 -3.37 -15.61
C GLY A 59 9.30 -3.91 -15.45
N ILE A 60 8.50 -3.31 -14.57
CA ILE A 60 7.12 -3.69 -14.28
C ILE A 60 6.21 -2.50 -14.52
N THR A 61 5.20 -2.67 -15.38
CA THR A 61 4.14 -1.68 -15.59
C THR A 61 3.11 -1.79 -14.48
N LEU A 62 2.90 -0.72 -13.72
CA LEU A 62 1.84 -0.63 -12.73
C LEU A 62 0.59 0.00 -13.33
N ILE A 63 -0.53 -0.71 -13.26
CA ILE A 63 -1.78 -0.34 -13.91
C ILE A 63 -2.81 0.07 -12.86
N LYS A 64 -3.42 1.23 -13.05
CA LYS A 64 -4.64 1.61 -12.35
C LYS A 64 -5.83 1.06 -13.13
N ALA A 65 -6.54 0.10 -12.58
CA ALA A 65 -7.80 -0.34 -13.17
C ALA A 65 -8.88 0.69 -12.85
N ASP A 66 -9.70 0.99 -13.86
CA ASP A 66 -10.82 1.91 -13.68
C ASP A 66 -11.78 1.38 -12.60
N ARG A 67 -12.36 2.31 -11.83
CA ARG A 67 -13.36 2.04 -10.79
C ARG A 67 -12.82 1.37 -9.52
N THR A 68 -11.50 1.18 -9.36
CA THR A 68 -10.92 0.83 -8.05
C THR A 68 -10.98 2.01 -7.08
N GLY A 69 -10.81 1.73 -5.78
CA GLY A 69 -10.83 2.80 -4.78
C GLY A 69 -10.56 2.26 -3.36
N CYS A 70 -11.37 2.69 -2.40
CA CYS A 70 -11.22 2.26 -1.01
C CYS A 70 -11.25 0.74 -0.86
N CYS A 71 -10.37 0.19 0.00
CA CYS A 71 -10.34 -1.24 0.31
C CYS A 71 -11.56 -1.74 1.11
N GLY A 72 -12.35 -0.83 1.68
CA GLY A 72 -13.52 -1.14 2.50
C GLY A 72 -13.24 -1.30 4.00
N ALA A 73 -11.97 -1.33 4.44
CA ALA A 73 -11.59 -1.62 5.82
C ALA A 73 -12.27 -0.72 6.85
N VAL A 74 -12.18 0.59 6.69
CA VAL A 74 -12.71 1.55 7.67
C VAL A 74 -14.21 1.38 7.84
N VAL A 75 -14.94 1.30 6.74
CA VAL A 75 -16.41 1.16 6.73
C VAL A 75 -16.82 -0.16 7.38
N TYR A 76 -16.12 -1.25 7.03
CA TYR A 76 -16.35 -2.58 7.59
C TYR A 76 -16.13 -2.60 9.11
N HIS A 77 -15.02 -2.05 9.60
CA HIS A 77 -14.66 -2.02 11.02
C HIS A 77 -15.52 -1.03 11.84
N LEU A 78 -16.13 -0.03 11.20
CA LEU A 78 -17.09 0.86 11.84
C LEU A 78 -18.52 0.30 11.84
N ASN A 79 -18.67 -1.01 11.71
CA ASN A 79 -19.93 -1.76 11.78
C ASN A 79 -20.90 -1.55 10.60
N ALA A 80 -20.48 -0.92 9.50
CA ALA A 80 -21.21 -0.88 8.24
C ALA A 80 -20.70 -2.00 7.31
N GLN A 81 -20.84 -3.25 7.76
CA GLN A 81 -20.21 -4.41 7.11
C GLN A 81 -20.69 -4.62 5.68
N SER A 82 -22.01 -4.47 5.42
CA SER A 82 -22.57 -4.59 4.08
C SER A 82 -21.90 -3.64 3.10
N ASP A 83 -21.79 -2.36 3.47
CA ASP A 83 -21.17 -1.34 2.64
C ASP A 83 -19.67 -1.63 2.43
N GLY A 84 -18.99 -2.11 3.49
CA GLY A 84 -17.60 -2.56 3.40
C GLY A 84 -17.40 -3.67 2.38
N LEU A 85 -18.29 -4.69 2.38
CA LEU A 85 -18.29 -5.77 1.39
C LEU A 85 -18.56 -5.25 -0.04
N ASP A 86 -19.38 -4.24 -0.21
CA ASP A 86 -19.64 -3.63 -1.52
C ASP A 86 -18.41 -2.90 -2.08
N TYR A 87 -17.61 -2.26 -1.22
CA TYR A 87 -16.30 -1.74 -1.64
C TYR A 87 -15.35 -2.85 -2.11
N MET A 88 -15.36 -4.00 -1.42
CA MET A 88 -14.53 -5.16 -1.79
C MET A 88 -14.98 -5.74 -3.14
N ARG A 89 -16.29 -5.94 -3.34
CA ARG A 89 -16.87 -6.40 -4.61
C ARG A 89 -16.50 -5.49 -5.77
N ARG A 90 -16.64 -4.18 -5.59
CA ARG A 90 -16.27 -3.18 -6.60
C ARG A 90 -14.80 -3.30 -7.03
N ASN A 91 -13.88 -3.44 -6.08
CA ASN A 91 -12.47 -3.63 -6.40
C ASN A 91 -12.23 -4.96 -7.12
N ILE A 92 -12.86 -6.04 -6.68
CA ILE A 92 -12.80 -7.34 -7.35
C ILE A 92 -13.29 -7.24 -8.81
N ASP A 93 -14.42 -6.60 -9.05
CA ASP A 93 -14.97 -6.43 -10.40
C ASP A 93 -14.06 -5.61 -11.31
N ALA A 94 -13.38 -4.60 -10.76
CA ALA A 94 -12.42 -3.79 -11.51
C ALA A 94 -11.15 -4.56 -11.89
N TRP A 95 -10.66 -5.45 -11.01
CA TRP A 95 -9.44 -6.22 -11.23
C TRP A 95 -9.67 -7.53 -11.98
N TRP A 96 -10.85 -8.14 -11.87
CA TRP A 96 -11.12 -9.47 -12.37
C TRP A 96 -10.87 -9.66 -13.87
N PRO A 97 -11.21 -8.72 -14.77
CA PRO A 97 -10.90 -8.86 -16.20
C PRO A 97 -9.41 -9.03 -16.49
N TRP A 98 -8.55 -8.36 -15.72
CA TRP A 98 -7.09 -8.44 -15.83
C TRP A 98 -6.55 -9.78 -15.32
N VAL A 99 -7.06 -10.22 -14.18
CA VAL A 99 -6.65 -11.47 -13.52
C VAL A 99 -7.08 -12.69 -14.32
N GLN A 100 -8.31 -12.69 -14.83
CA GLN A 100 -8.85 -13.78 -15.62
C GLN A 100 -8.07 -14.04 -16.91
N GLN A 101 -7.50 -13.00 -17.50
CA GLN A 101 -6.68 -13.10 -18.72
C GLN A 101 -5.21 -13.46 -18.42
N ASN A 102 -4.84 -13.70 -17.17
CA ASN A 102 -3.45 -13.89 -16.73
C ASN A 102 -2.49 -12.76 -17.18
N ASN A 103 -3.00 -11.54 -17.29
CA ASN A 103 -2.26 -10.39 -17.79
C ASN A 103 -1.51 -9.64 -16.68
N VAL A 104 -1.63 -10.08 -15.42
CA VAL A 104 -1.03 -9.42 -14.27
C VAL A 104 -0.47 -10.43 -13.27
N GLU A 105 0.68 -10.11 -12.68
CA GLU A 105 1.39 -10.98 -11.73
C GLU A 105 0.87 -10.80 -10.30
N ALA A 106 0.48 -9.59 -9.94
CA ALA A 106 0.05 -9.25 -8.58
C ALA A 106 -0.88 -8.05 -8.53
N ILE A 107 -1.55 -7.89 -7.38
CA ILE A 107 -2.23 -6.66 -6.99
C ILE A 107 -1.39 -6.01 -5.89
N VAL A 108 -0.81 -4.87 -6.21
CA VAL A 108 0.09 -4.12 -5.34
C VAL A 108 -0.71 -3.27 -4.36
N VAL A 109 -0.37 -3.34 -3.09
CA VAL A 109 -0.88 -2.46 -2.05
C VAL A 109 0.29 -1.79 -1.36
N ASN A 110 0.24 -0.48 -1.19
CA ASN A 110 1.29 0.32 -0.56
C ASN A 110 0.85 0.97 0.76
N ALA A 111 -0.24 0.45 1.34
CA ALA A 111 -0.73 0.81 2.65
C ALA A 111 -1.11 -0.47 3.39
N SER A 112 -0.32 -0.87 4.38
CA SER A 112 -0.42 -2.18 5.04
C SER A 112 -1.79 -2.47 5.65
N GLY A 113 -2.50 -1.47 6.18
CA GLY A 113 -3.87 -1.63 6.66
C GLY A 113 -4.86 -2.03 5.56
N CYS A 114 -4.73 -1.45 4.36
CA CYS A 114 -5.47 -1.89 3.18
C CYS A 114 -5.01 -3.28 2.71
N GLY A 115 -3.70 -3.56 2.81
CA GLY A 115 -3.10 -4.83 2.40
C GLY A 115 -3.66 -6.02 3.18
N VAL A 116 -3.76 -5.90 4.50
CA VAL A 116 -4.41 -6.92 5.36
C VAL A 116 -5.84 -7.16 4.86
N THR A 117 -6.61 -6.10 4.68
CA THR A 117 -8.02 -6.22 4.26
C THR A 117 -8.16 -6.89 2.90
N VAL A 118 -7.34 -6.53 1.90
CA VAL A 118 -7.39 -7.18 0.57
C VAL A 118 -7.00 -8.66 0.66
N LYS A 119 -6.02 -9.01 1.50
CA LYS A 119 -5.68 -10.41 1.78
C LYS A 119 -6.82 -11.18 2.46
N GLU A 120 -7.71 -10.49 3.16
CA GLU A 120 -8.88 -11.06 3.84
C GLU A 120 -10.15 -11.13 2.96
N TYR A 121 -10.17 -10.53 1.76
CA TYR A 121 -11.35 -10.58 0.88
C TYR A 121 -11.85 -12.00 0.65
N GLY A 122 -10.94 -12.97 0.46
CA GLY A 122 -11.29 -14.37 0.29
C GLY A 122 -12.02 -14.99 1.47
N HIS A 123 -11.69 -14.57 2.69
CA HIS A 123 -12.38 -14.98 3.91
C HIS A 123 -13.71 -14.23 4.08
N LEU A 124 -13.69 -12.92 3.92
CA LEU A 124 -14.86 -12.06 4.15
C LEU A 124 -16.00 -12.34 3.16
N LEU A 125 -15.67 -12.72 1.93
CA LEU A 125 -16.63 -13.03 0.88
C LEU A 125 -16.79 -14.53 0.62
N GLN A 126 -16.32 -15.42 1.53
CA GLN A 126 -16.35 -16.87 1.34
C GLN A 126 -17.75 -17.46 1.15
N HIS A 127 -18.77 -16.82 1.67
CA HIS A 127 -20.17 -17.24 1.56
C HIS A 127 -20.94 -16.50 0.46
N ASP A 128 -20.29 -15.64 -0.31
CA ASP A 128 -20.88 -14.96 -1.45
C ASP A 128 -20.69 -15.82 -2.73
N PRO A 129 -21.75 -16.46 -3.25
CA PRO A 129 -21.59 -17.41 -4.38
C PRO A 129 -21.07 -16.76 -5.66
N ALA A 130 -21.24 -15.44 -5.83
CA ALA A 130 -20.75 -14.70 -7.00
C ALA A 130 -19.29 -14.25 -6.85
N TYR A 131 -18.80 -14.12 -5.62
CA TYR A 131 -17.50 -13.50 -5.35
C TYR A 131 -16.49 -14.40 -4.63
N ALA A 132 -16.89 -15.48 -3.96
CA ALA A 132 -16.01 -16.31 -3.15
C ALA A 132 -14.73 -16.76 -3.89
N LEU A 133 -14.86 -17.29 -5.10
CA LEU A 133 -13.72 -17.73 -5.90
C LEU A 133 -12.85 -16.56 -6.35
N LYS A 134 -13.46 -15.49 -6.84
CA LYS A 134 -12.77 -14.28 -7.29
C LYS A 134 -11.99 -13.65 -6.13
N ALA A 135 -12.64 -13.47 -4.98
CA ALA A 135 -12.06 -12.91 -3.78
C ALA A 135 -10.85 -13.73 -3.30
N LYS A 136 -10.97 -15.07 -3.28
CA LYS A 136 -9.87 -15.98 -2.92
C LYS A 136 -8.68 -15.80 -3.86
N THR A 137 -8.92 -15.71 -5.16
CA THR A 137 -7.87 -15.49 -6.18
C THR A 137 -7.19 -14.13 -5.97
N ILE A 138 -7.97 -13.06 -5.82
CA ILE A 138 -7.49 -11.69 -5.57
C ILE A 138 -6.62 -11.64 -4.31
N SER A 139 -7.10 -12.22 -3.20
CA SER A 139 -6.33 -12.30 -1.95
C SER A 139 -5.00 -13.05 -2.14
N GLY A 140 -5.01 -14.12 -2.93
CA GLY A 140 -3.83 -14.95 -3.18
C GLY A 140 -2.71 -14.23 -3.94
N ILE A 141 -3.06 -13.32 -4.85
CA ILE A 141 -2.10 -12.54 -5.65
C ILE A 141 -1.85 -11.12 -5.09
N SER A 142 -2.52 -10.75 -4.01
CA SER A 142 -2.26 -9.45 -3.35
C SER A 142 -0.90 -9.46 -2.66
N ARG A 143 -0.11 -8.40 -2.86
CA ARG A 143 1.22 -8.21 -2.30
C ARG A 143 1.40 -6.79 -1.78
N ASP A 144 2.10 -6.65 -0.66
CA ASP A 144 2.66 -5.36 -0.28
C ASP A 144 3.78 -4.97 -1.24
N ILE A 145 3.93 -3.67 -1.47
CA ILE A 145 5.01 -3.17 -2.34
C ILE A 145 6.39 -3.64 -1.85
N SER A 146 6.58 -3.77 -0.55
CA SER A 146 7.85 -4.22 0.02
C SER A 146 8.15 -5.69 -0.33
N GLU A 147 7.14 -6.57 -0.41
CA GLU A 147 7.33 -7.96 -0.86
C GLU A 147 7.87 -7.99 -2.29
N ILE A 148 7.31 -7.15 -3.18
CA ILE A 148 7.70 -7.12 -4.60
C ILE A 148 9.11 -6.54 -4.76
N VAL A 149 9.39 -5.42 -4.10
CA VAL A 149 10.71 -4.77 -4.15
C VAL A 149 11.79 -5.68 -3.58
N TYR A 150 11.48 -6.44 -2.54
CA TYR A 150 12.41 -7.39 -1.94
C TYR A 150 12.77 -8.54 -2.87
N LEU A 151 11.80 -9.08 -3.62
CA LEU A 151 12.04 -10.10 -4.63
C LEU A 151 12.98 -9.62 -5.76
N GLU A 152 13.02 -8.32 -6.01
CA GLU A 152 13.85 -7.69 -7.04
C GLU A 152 15.10 -6.99 -6.44
N LEU A 153 15.40 -7.24 -5.16
CA LEU A 153 16.40 -6.48 -4.40
C LEU A 153 17.79 -6.52 -5.04
N GLU A 154 18.20 -7.66 -5.59
CA GLU A 154 19.51 -7.79 -6.24
C GLU A 154 19.60 -6.91 -7.50
N LYS A 155 18.55 -6.83 -8.31
CA LYS A 155 18.50 -5.89 -9.45
C LYS A 155 18.56 -4.43 -9.01
N LEU A 156 17.96 -4.11 -7.87
CA LEU A 156 18.04 -2.76 -7.32
C LEU A 156 19.45 -2.44 -6.84
N LYS A 157 20.13 -3.37 -6.17
CA LYS A 157 21.52 -3.19 -5.72
C LYS A 157 22.47 -2.91 -6.89
N GLU A 158 22.39 -3.69 -7.96
CA GLU A 158 23.19 -3.48 -9.18
C GLU A 158 22.98 -2.07 -9.75
N LYS A 159 21.74 -1.61 -9.77
CA LYS A 159 21.40 -0.29 -10.28
C LYS A 159 21.82 0.84 -9.33
N PHE A 160 21.79 0.64 -8.01
CA PHE A 160 22.27 1.63 -7.05
C PHE A 160 23.78 1.83 -7.11
N VAL A 161 24.55 0.78 -7.42
CA VAL A 161 26.01 0.87 -7.62
C VAL A 161 26.35 1.74 -8.83
N THR A 162 25.55 1.68 -9.89
CA THR A 162 25.80 2.45 -11.13
C THR A 162 25.37 3.92 -11.04
N GLN A 163 24.53 4.27 -10.09
CA GLN A 163 24.09 5.64 -9.85
C GLN A 163 24.74 6.17 -8.58
N SER A 164 25.67 7.10 -8.73
CA SER A 164 26.21 7.88 -7.59
C SER A 164 25.04 8.60 -6.91
N LEU A 165 24.50 8.03 -5.85
CA LEU A 165 23.43 8.65 -5.06
C LEU A 165 24.08 9.57 -4.04
N PRO A 166 24.00 10.89 -4.23
CA PRO A 166 24.64 11.82 -3.31
C PRO A 166 24.00 11.75 -1.91
N ASP A 167 24.87 11.77 -0.90
CA ASP A 167 24.58 12.06 0.51
C ASP A 167 23.56 11.17 1.30
N ARG A 168 23.09 10.03 0.77
CA ARG A 168 22.19 9.14 1.52
C ARG A 168 22.87 8.49 2.72
N GLN A 169 24.16 8.20 2.64
CA GLN A 169 24.96 7.60 3.73
C GLN A 169 25.04 8.46 4.99
N LYS A 170 24.68 9.75 4.91
CA LYS A 170 24.66 10.67 6.06
C LYS A 170 23.29 10.78 6.72
N MET A 171 22.24 10.23 6.11
CA MET A 171 20.88 10.34 6.65
C MET A 171 20.59 9.15 7.57
N LYS A 172 20.52 9.41 8.87
CA LYS A 172 20.03 8.44 9.84
C LYS A 172 18.51 8.42 9.84
N LEU A 173 17.95 7.23 9.65
CA LEU A 173 16.51 7.01 9.68
C LEU A 173 16.15 6.03 10.79
N ALA A 174 14.97 6.20 11.37
CA ALA A 174 14.36 5.21 12.24
C ALA A 174 13.10 4.68 11.53
N PHE A 175 13.00 3.38 11.37
CA PHE A 175 11.83 2.74 10.79
C PHE A 175 11.08 1.96 11.87
N HIS A 176 9.83 2.37 12.14
CA HIS A 176 8.92 1.64 13.01
C HIS A 176 7.88 0.93 12.15
N SER A 177 7.99 -0.39 12.05
CA SER A 177 7.08 -1.19 11.22
C SER A 177 5.64 -1.11 11.73
N PRO A 178 4.66 -0.75 10.89
CA PRO A 178 3.25 -0.74 11.30
C PRO A 178 2.76 -2.10 11.75
N CYS A 179 1.87 -2.15 12.76
CA CYS A 179 1.27 -3.39 13.26
C CYS A 179 0.65 -4.24 12.14
N THR A 180 -0.03 -3.58 11.20
CA THR A 180 -0.65 -4.24 10.05
C THR A 180 0.38 -4.88 9.12
N LEU A 181 1.58 -4.31 8.98
CA LEU A 181 2.66 -4.90 8.19
C LEU A 181 3.29 -6.08 8.94
N GLN A 182 3.78 -5.84 10.18
CA GLN A 182 4.55 -6.84 10.90
C GLN A 182 3.70 -8.00 11.48
N HIS A 183 2.45 -7.74 11.89
CA HIS A 183 1.57 -8.74 12.49
C HIS A 183 0.47 -9.21 11.54
N GLY A 184 -0.19 -8.30 10.84
CA GLY A 184 -1.26 -8.63 9.90
C GLY A 184 -0.77 -9.32 8.63
N MET A 185 0.25 -8.77 8.00
CA MET A 185 0.83 -9.32 6.77
C MET A 185 2.04 -10.23 7.00
N GLN A 186 2.54 -10.32 8.24
CA GLN A 186 3.72 -11.11 8.64
C GLN A 186 5.01 -10.70 7.89
N ILE A 187 5.12 -9.43 7.51
CA ILE A 187 6.29 -8.86 6.83
C ILE A 187 7.17 -8.19 7.89
N ARG A 188 8.34 -8.75 8.16
CA ARG A 188 9.29 -8.28 9.20
C ARG A 188 10.70 -8.23 8.64
N GLY A 189 11.42 -7.14 8.91
CA GLY A 189 12.80 -6.94 8.47
C GLY A 189 12.95 -6.60 6.98
N VAL A 190 11.95 -6.84 6.16
CA VAL A 190 11.99 -6.69 4.70
C VAL A 190 12.21 -5.22 4.29
N VAL A 191 11.48 -4.30 4.92
CA VAL A 191 11.62 -2.86 4.62
C VAL A 191 12.98 -2.35 5.06
N GLU A 192 13.44 -2.78 6.23
CA GLU A 192 14.76 -2.44 6.77
C GLU A 192 15.87 -2.91 5.81
N GLU A 193 15.80 -4.14 5.31
CA GLU A 193 16.78 -4.66 4.35
C GLU A 193 16.77 -3.88 3.04
N ILE A 194 15.59 -3.51 2.52
CA ILE A 194 15.46 -2.67 1.32
C ILE A 194 16.11 -1.30 1.56
N MET A 195 15.85 -0.67 2.71
CA MET A 195 16.39 0.64 3.05
C MET A 195 17.91 0.60 3.22
N CYS A 196 18.43 -0.42 3.91
CA CYS A 196 19.88 -0.63 4.03
C CYS A 196 20.53 -0.85 2.66
N ALA A 197 19.93 -1.66 1.79
CA ALA A 197 20.41 -1.88 0.43
C ALA A 197 20.37 -0.59 -0.41
N ALA A 198 19.44 0.32 -0.14
CA ALA A 198 19.37 1.64 -0.74
C ALA A 198 20.39 2.64 -0.16
N GLY A 199 21.21 2.23 0.81
CA GLY A 199 22.28 3.04 1.39
C GLY A 199 21.86 3.93 2.55
N PHE A 200 20.69 3.70 3.15
CA PHE A 200 20.30 4.42 4.36
C PHE A 200 20.93 3.81 5.62
N ASP A 201 21.33 4.66 6.56
CA ASP A 201 21.77 4.26 7.90
C ASP A 201 20.54 4.17 8.83
N LEU A 202 20.17 2.95 9.24
CA LEU A 202 19.01 2.72 10.09
C LEU A 202 19.40 2.69 11.56
N SER A 203 18.79 3.57 12.34
CA SER A 203 18.88 3.54 13.79
C SER A 203 17.99 2.43 14.36
N TYR A 204 18.49 1.76 15.38
CA TYR A 204 17.69 0.79 16.12
C TYR A 204 16.48 1.46 16.77
N VAL A 205 15.31 0.84 16.63
CA VAL A 205 14.07 1.25 17.28
C VAL A 205 13.78 0.23 18.40
N PRO A 206 13.90 0.61 19.68
CA PRO A 206 13.55 -0.28 20.77
C PRO A 206 12.06 -0.60 20.74
N ASP A 207 11.72 -1.84 21.12
CA ASP A 207 10.34 -2.31 21.21
C ASP A 207 9.49 -2.09 19.94
N ALA A 208 10.13 -2.16 18.77
CA ALA A 208 9.47 -1.94 17.46
C ALA A 208 8.28 -2.87 17.18
N HIS A 209 8.08 -3.91 18.00
CA HIS A 209 6.94 -4.82 17.94
C HIS A 209 5.68 -4.27 18.62
N LEU A 210 5.80 -3.22 19.42
CA LEU A 210 4.67 -2.61 20.12
C LEU A 210 3.80 -1.77 19.18
N CYS A 211 2.54 -1.64 19.56
CA CYS A 211 1.59 -0.78 18.86
C CYS A 211 1.96 0.69 19.07
N CYS A 212 1.93 1.49 18.01
CA CYS A 212 2.16 2.93 18.07
C CYS A 212 0.99 3.74 18.67
N GLY A 213 -0.11 3.08 19.07
CA GLY A 213 -1.31 3.71 19.62
C GLY A 213 -2.30 4.24 18.58
N SER A 214 -1.93 4.36 17.30
CA SER A 214 -2.78 4.95 16.26
C SER A 214 -4.09 4.21 16.05
N ALA A 215 -4.08 2.87 16.05
CA ALA A 215 -5.27 2.01 15.89
C ALA A 215 -6.25 2.50 14.79
N GLY A 216 -5.75 2.90 13.65
CA GLY A 216 -6.53 3.38 12.51
C GLY A 216 -7.36 4.63 12.85
N THR A 217 -8.69 4.52 12.76
CA THR A 217 -9.61 5.63 13.05
C THR A 217 -9.70 5.98 14.54
N TYR A 218 -9.23 5.11 15.44
CA TYR A 218 -9.32 5.34 16.88
C TYR A 218 -8.61 6.62 17.32
N SER A 219 -7.40 6.87 16.80
CA SER A 219 -6.63 8.09 17.09
C SER A 219 -7.34 9.37 16.65
N ILE A 220 -8.22 9.29 15.64
CA ILE A 220 -9.02 10.42 15.17
C ILE A 220 -10.25 10.60 16.05
N LEU A 221 -10.92 9.49 16.44
CA LEU A 221 -12.17 9.50 17.19
C LEU A 221 -11.95 9.68 18.69
N GLN A 222 -10.81 9.23 19.21
CA GLN A 222 -10.46 9.24 20.62
C GLN A 222 -9.06 9.84 20.87
N PRO A 223 -8.80 11.08 20.44
CA PRO A 223 -7.44 11.66 20.44
C PRO A 223 -6.85 11.87 21.83
N GLN A 224 -7.65 11.77 22.89
CA GLN A 224 -7.18 11.87 24.27
C GLN A 224 -6.70 10.53 24.86
N LEU A 225 -7.04 9.42 24.21
CA LEU A 225 -6.76 8.07 24.67
C LEU A 225 -5.74 7.33 23.80
N SER A 226 -5.44 7.88 22.62
CA SER A 226 -4.52 7.26 21.66
C SER A 226 -3.08 7.75 21.80
#